data_fbee1b59fc2f9157ffea4e39b71f60bf
#
_entry.id   fbee1b59fc2f9157ffea4e39b71f60bf
#
_cell.length_a   1.000
_cell.length_b   1.000
_cell.length_c   1.000
_cell.angle_alpha   90.00
_cell.angle_beta   90.00
_cell.angle_gamma   90.00
#
_symmetry.space_group_name_H-M   'P 1'
#
loop_
_entity.id
_entity.type
_entity.pdbx_description
1 polymer ?
#
loop_
_entity_poly.entity_id
_entity_poly.type
_entity_poly.pdbx_seq_one_letter_code
_entity_poly.pdbx_strand_id
1 'polypeptide(L)'
;MYNNYVLQCNMSTDLINASNSCKDIILSNILFKPITFMKLVSESNCASETVEKYLSIHLTNENICQKKGKFRILYSPELSKLDLDFFELMLNPTVKAVTLVLLKSDALSQIELVSITDKSNPSVSRSLKLLMDKKLIRRNYHAPYSTYELINKSKIFGYLEKTSPNIAENFDQFDLCYPKASIFLNVHK
;
A
#
# COMPACT_ATOMS: atom_id res chain seq x y z
N MET A 1 -17.98 -25.08 -9.88
CA MET A 1 -16.98 -25.82 -9.07
C MET A 1 -15.88 -24.83 -8.65
N TYR A 2 -16.19 -24.01 -7.65
CA TYR A 2 -15.23 -23.10 -7.01
C TYR A 2 -15.42 -23.27 -5.50
N ASN A 3 -14.71 -24.20 -4.92
CA ASN A 3 -14.55 -24.33 -3.47
C ASN A 3 -13.35 -25.23 -3.28
N ASN A 4 -12.22 -24.72 -2.77
CA ASN A 4 -11.23 -25.44 -1.97
C ASN A 4 -9.86 -24.74 -1.90
N TYR A 5 -9.82 -23.42 -1.68
CA TYR A 5 -8.53 -22.76 -1.33
C TYR A 5 -8.62 -21.79 -0.14
N VAL A 6 -9.57 -21.98 0.77
CA VAL A 6 -9.74 -21.08 1.95
C VAL A 6 -9.42 -21.77 3.28
N LEU A 7 -8.89 -22.99 3.28
CA LEU A 7 -8.55 -23.67 4.52
C LEU A 7 -7.09 -24.12 4.46
N GLN A 8 -6.18 -23.30 4.93
CA GLN A 8 -4.91 -23.67 5.60
C GLN A 8 -3.98 -22.48 5.82
N CYS A 9 -4.42 -21.47 6.55
CA CYS A 9 -3.56 -20.43 7.11
C CYS A 9 -3.51 -20.47 8.65
N ASN A 10 -3.58 -21.68 9.24
CA ASN A 10 -3.24 -21.91 10.64
C ASN A 10 -2.17 -22.98 10.73
N MET A 11 -1.00 -22.73 10.14
CA MET A 11 0.20 -23.49 10.45
C MET A 11 1.06 -22.66 11.39
N SER A 12 1.15 -23.20 12.62
CA SER A 12 2.00 -22.74 13.71
C SER A 12 3.35 -22.20 13.23
N THR A 13 3.71 -21.03 13.75
CA THR A 13 4.97 -20.30 13.57
C THR A 13 6.24 -21.09 13.93
N ASP A 14 6.11 -22.29 14.44
CA ASP A 14 7.24 -23.11 14.96
C ASP A 14 7.85 -24.08 13.95
N LEU A 15 7.35 -24.17 12.71
CA LEU A 15 7.90 -25.04 11.67
C LEU A 15 8.67 -24.30 10.56
N ILE A 16 8.88 -22.98 10.66
CA ILE A 16 9.54 -22.16 9.63
C ILE A 16 11.08 -22.11 9.79
N ASN A 17 11.65 -22.82 10.74
CA ASN A 17 13.09 -22.80 11.01
C ASN A 17 13.91 -23.86 10.25
N ALA A 18 13.39 -24.44 9.17
CA ALA A 18 14.16 -25.31 8.30
C ALA A 18 14.48 -24.58 6.97
N SER A 19 15.70 -24.02 6.87
CA SER A 19 16.42 -23.57 5.65
C SER A 19 15.54 -23.17 4.45
N ASN A 20 14.73 -22.11 4.60
CA ASN A 20 14.12 -21.48 3.42
C ASN A 20 15.27 -20.93 2.57
N SER A 21 15.48 -21.47 1.39
CA SER A 21 16.49 -20.94 0.48
C SER A 21 16.17 -19.49 0.13
N CYS A 22 17.19 -18.66 -0.16
CA CYS A 22 16.98 -17.30 -0.64
C CYS A 22 15.92 -17.22 -1.76
N LYS A 23 15.86 -18.25 -2.59
CA LYS A 23 14.88 -18.38 -3.67
C LYS A 23 13.44 -18.39 -3.16
N ASP A 24 13.13 -19.18 -2.16
CA ASP A 24 11.77 -19.36 -1.64
C ASP A 24 11.29 -18.08 -0.95
N ILE A 25 12.19 -17.41 -0.23
CA ILE A 25 11.90 -16.11 0.40
C ILE A 25 11.61 -15.04 -0.66
N ILE A 26 12.41 -14.99 -1.74
CA ILE A 26 12.22 -14.02 -2.83
C ILE A 26 10.87 -14.24 -3.51
N LEU A 27 10.56 -15.49 -3.87
CA LEU A 27 9.32 -15.83 -4.57
C LEU A 27 8.09 -15.57 -3.71
N SER A 28 8.10 -16.03 -2.46
CA SER A 28 6.97 -15.82 -1.56
C SER A 28 6.64 -14.34 -1.40
N ASN A 29 7.67 -13.49 -1.22
CA ASN A 29 7.45 -12.04 -1.09
C ASN A 29 6.79 -11.41 -2.34
N ILE A 30 7.18 -11.84 -3.55
CA ILE A 30 6.67 -11.26 -4.80
C ILE A 30 5.27 -11.79 -5.15
N LEU A 31 5.00 -13.06 -4.88
CA LEU A 31 3.70 -13.67 -5.16
C LEU A 31 2.60 -13.13 -4.24
N PHE A 32 2.96 -12.76 -3.02
CA PHE A 32 2.01 -12.26 -2.04
C PHE A 32 1.57 -10.82 -2.28
N LYS A 33 2.50 -9.94 -2.70
CA LYS A 33 2.24 -8.50 -2.88
C LYS A 33 3.27 -7.89 -3.83
N PRO A 34 2.93 -6.79 -4.52
CA PRO A 34 3.93 -6.03 -5.24
C PRO A 34 4.99 -5.48 -4.26
N ILE A 35 6.24 -5.50 -4.67
CA ILE A 35 7.37 -5.08 -3.83
C ILE A 35 8.41 -4.32 -4.67
N THR A 36 9.05 -3.30 -4.08
CA THR A 36 10.21 -2.67 -4.74
C THR A 36 11.45 -3.54 -4.61
N PHE A 37 12.34 -3.51 -5.60
CA PHE A 37 13.58 -4.29 -5.57
C PHE A 37 14.40 -4.06 -4.29
N MET A 38 14.58 -2.80 -3.88
CA MET A 38 15.32 -2.48 -2.66
C MET A 38 14.69 -3.07 -1.40
N LYS A 39 13.36 -3.05 -1.34
CA LYS A 39 12.64 -3.64 -0.21
C LYS A 39 12.74 -5.16 -0.22
N LEU A 40 12.69 -5.79 -1.40
CA LEU A 40 12.90 -7.23 -1.54
C LEU A 40 14.30 -7.65 -1.06
N VAL A 41 15.36 -6.94 -1.45
CA VAL A 41 16.72 -7.18 -0.97
C VAL A 41 16.79 -7.07 0.56
N SER A 42 16.18 -6.02 1.12
CA SER A 42 16.14 -5.82 2.58
C SER A 42 15.36 -6.91 3.32
N GLU A 43 14.20 -7.34 2.80
CA GLU A 43 13.33 -8.33 3.47
C GLU A 43 13.86 -9.77 3.29
N SER A 44 14.58 -10.06 2.20
CA SER A 44 15.12 -11.40 1.94
C SER A 44 16.42 -11.72 2.70
N ASN A 45 17.10 -10.72 3.23
CA ASN A 45 18.45 -10.84 3.80
C ASN A 45 19.47 -11.50 2.84
N CYS A 46 19.22 -11.42 1.53
CA CYS A 46 20.09 -11.97 0.50
C CYS A 46 20.93 -10.84 -0.14
N ALA A 47 22.13 -11.17 -0.61
CA ALA A 47 22.93 -10.22 -1.39
C ALA A 47 22.18 -9.79 -2.66
N SER A 48 22.31 -8.53 -3.06
CA SER A 48 21.60 -7.97 -4.22
C SER A 48 21.87 -8.74 -5.52
N GLU A 49 23.11 -9.23 -5.71
CA GLU A 49 23.49 -10.05 -6.86
C GLU A 49 22.76 -11.41 -6.86
N THR A 50 22.56 -11.98 -5.69
CA THR A 50 21.79 -13.23 -5.53
C THR A 50 20.35 -13.01 -5.90
N VAL A 51 19.74 -11.91 -5.41
CA VAL A 51 18.37 -11.53 -5.76
C VAL A 51 18.23 -11.31 -7.26
N GLU A 52 19.16 -10.57 -7.89
CA GLU A 52 19.16 -10.34 -9.35
C GLU A 52 19.26 -11.64 -10.15
N LYS A 53 20.12 -12.55 -9.74
CA LYS A 53 20.26 -13.87 -10.40
C LYS A 53 18.95 -14.65 -10.40
N TYR A 54 18.27 -14.72 -9.26
CA TYR A 54 16.98 -15.44 -9.16
C TYR A 54 15.89 -14.70 -9.95
N LEU A 55 15.83 -13.38 -9.87
CA LEU A 55 14.87 -12.59 -10.62
C LEU A 55 15.04 -12.78 -12.13
N SER A 56 16.25 -12.82 -12.65
CA SER A 56 16.50 -13.00 -14.09
C SER A 56 15.89 -14.30 -14.62
N ILE A 57 15.99 -15.39 -13.87
CA ILE A 57 15.41 -16.69 -14.22
C ILE A 57 13.87 -16.60 -14.24
N HIS A 58 13.27 -16.03 -13.21
CA HIS A 58 11.80 -15.96 -13.08
C HIS A 58 11.14 -14.94 -14.01
N LEU A 59 11.84 -13.87 -14.34
CA LEU A 59 11.39 -12.91 -15.35
C LEU A 59 11.40 -13.54 -16.75
N THR A 60 12.41 -14.35 -17.08
CA THR A 60 12.49 -15.07 -18.35
C THR A 60 11.37 -16.10 -18.50
N ASN A 61 10.97 -16.74 -17.41
CA ASN A 61 9.90 -17.73 -17.38
C ASN A 61 8.50 -17.13 -17.18
N GLU A 62 8.37 -15.80 -17.20
CA GLU A 62 7.12 -15.06 -17.03
C GLU A 62 6.37 -15.33 -15.70
N ASN A 63 7.05 -15.94 -14.73
CA ASN A 63 6.49 -16.20 -13.39
C ASN A 63 6.38 -14.94 -12.54
N ILE A 64 7.15 -13.91 -12.89
CA ILE A 64 7.18 -12.61 -12.23
C ILE A 64 7.21 -11.52 -13.31
N CYS A 65 6.51 -10.43 -13.05
CA CYS A 65 6.55 -9.22 -13.85
C CYS A 65 7.37 -8.13 -13.17
N GLN A 66 7.92 -7.21 -13.97
CA GLN A 66 8.57 -6.02 -13.45
C GLN A 66 8.08 -4.75 -14.16
N LYS A 67 7.93 -3.67 -13.38
CA LYS A 67 7.74 -2.30 -13.88
C LYS A 67 8.98 -1.50 -13.55
N LYS A 68 9.64 -0.95 -14.58
CA LYS A 68 10.77 -0.03 -14.42
C LYS A 68 10.25 1.41 -14.47
N GLY A 69 10.74 2.26 -13.56
CA GLY A 69 10.36 3.66 -13.45
C GLY A 69 11.19 4.32 -12.35
N LYS A 70 10.60 5.23 -11.59
CA LYS A 70 11.23 5.82 -10.40
C LYS A 70 11.66 4.75 -9.40
N PHE A 71 10.87 3.69 -9.30
CA PHE A 71 11.16 2.49 -8.54
C PHE A 71 11.10 1.28 -9.49
N ARG A 72 11.95 0.29 -9.26
CA ARG A 72 11.81 -1.02 -9.88
C ARG A 72 10.84 -1.83 -9.02
N ILE A 73 9.65 -2.11 -9.53
CA ILE A 73 8.58 -2.83 -8.85
C ILE A 73 8.48 -4.22 -9.44
N LEU A 74 8.41 -5.23 -8.57
CA LEU A 74 8.25 -6.63 -8.89
C LEU A 74 6.87 -7.08 -8.41
N TYR A 75 6.18 -7.89 -9.21
CA TYR A 75 4.80 -8.27 -8.92
C TYR A 75 4.40 -9.54 -9.64
N SER A 76 3.34 -10.20 -9.15
CA SER A 76 2.74 -11.37 -9.79
C SER A 76 2.04 -10.97 -11.10
N PRO A 77 2.08 -11.80 -12.16
CA PRO A 77 1.34 -11.57 -13.40
C PRO A 77 -0.17 -11.38 -13.20
N GLU A 78 -0.72 -11.91 -12.11
CA GLU A 78 -2.15 -11.80 -11.77
C GLU A 78 -2.57 -10.40 -11.29
N LEU A 79 -1.60 -9.57 -10.92
CA LEU A 79 -1.88 -8.23 -10.41
C LEU A 79 -2.37 -7.32 -11.54
N SER A 80 -3.53 -6.69 -11.37
CA SER A 80 -4.06 -5.78 -12.38
C SER A 80 -3.21 -4.51 -12.49
N LYS A 81 -3.26 -3.88 -13.67
CA LYS A 81 -2.60 -2.59 -13.89
C LYS A 81 -3.07 -1.51 -12.90
N LEU A 82 -4.35 -1.55 -12.53
CA LEU A 82 -4.92 -0.58 -11.58
C LEU A 82 -4.37 -0.78 -10.16
N ASP A 83 -4.23 -2.03 -9.72
CA ASP A 83 -3.63 -2.35 -8.43
C ASP A 83 -2.15 -1.92 -8.40
N LEU A 84 -1.42 -2.15 -9.49
CA LEU A 84 -0.02 -1.73 -9.62
C LEU A 84 0.14 -0.20 -9.62
N ASP A 85 -0.70 0.52 -10.34
CA ASP A 85 -0.69 1.99 -10.37
C ASP A 85 -1.05 2.57 -8.98
N PHE A 86 -1.97 1.92 -8.25
CA PHE A 86 -2.28 2.30 -6.88
C PHE A 86 -1.10 2.00 -5.94
N PHE A 87 -0.47 0.85 -6.06
CA PHE A 87 0.73 0.53 -5.28
C PHE A 87 1.84 1.56 -5.47
N GLU A 88 2.15 1.91 -6.73
CA GLU A 88 3.16 2.92 -7.05
C GLU A 88 2.84 4.28 -6.42
N LEU A 89 1.55 4.66 -6.43
CA LEU A 89 1.06 5.88 -5.79
C LEU A 89 1.31 5.87 -4.27
N MET A 90 1.06 4.72 -3.62
CA MET A 90 1.27 4.53 -2.18
C MET A 90 2.74 4.46 -1.75
N LEU A 91 3.70 4.34 -2.69
CA LEU A 91 5.13 4.48 -2.38
C LEU A 91 5.51 5.91 -1.97
N ASN A 92 4.68 6.91 -2.28
CA ASN A 92 4.85 8.25 -1.75
C ASN A 92 4.30 8.32 -0.32
N PRO A 93 5.15 8.60 0.70
CA PRO A 93 4.72 8.54 2.10
C PRO A 93 3.65 9.58 2.45
N THR A 94 3.64 10.76 1.80
CA THR A 94 2.61 11.79 2.05
C THR A 94 1.28 11.38 1.41
N VAL A 95 1.29 10.85 0.19
CA VAL A 95 0.08 10.34 -0.47
C VAL A 95 -0.52 9.21 0.35
N LYS A 96 0.31 8.26 0.78
CA LYS A 96 -0.11 7.15 1.65
C LYS A 96 -0.77 7.67 2.94
N ALA A 97 -0.11 8.58 3.66
CA ALA A 97 -0.64 9.15 4.90
C ALA A 97 -2.00 9.84 4.68
N VAL A 98 -2.11 10.70 3.66
CA VAL A 98 -3.36 11.39 3.31
C VAL A 98 -4.46 10.39 2.96
N THR A 99 -4.16 9.37 2.15
CA THR A 99 -5.15 8.35 1.75
C THR A 99 -5.66 7.57 2.96
N LEU A 100 -4.77 7.14 3.87
CA LEU A 100 -5.15 6.38 5.06
C LEU A 100 -6.00 7.21 6.04
N VAL A 101 -5.67 8.50 6.21
CA VAL A 101 -6.46 9.42 7.03
C VAL A 101 -7.85 9.62 6.43
N LEU A 102 -7.95 9.86 5.11
CA LEU A 102 -9.24 10.01 4.42
C LEU A 102 -10.05 8.71 4.39
N LEU A 103 -9.41 7.55 4.50
CA LEU A 103 -10.13 6.28 4.56
C LEU A 103 -10.90 6.13 5.88
N LYS A 104 -10.37 6.66 6.98
CA LYS A 104 -11.02 6.66 8.31
C LYS A 104 -11.99 7.82 8.52
N SER A 105 -11.84 8.92 7.80
CA SER A 105 -12.69 10.11 7.92
C SER A 105 -13.70 10.22 6.79
N ASP A 106 -14.76 11.00 6.98
CA ASP A 106 -15.73 11.24 5.91
C ASP A 106 -15.23 12.31 4.95
N ALA A 107 -14.88 13.48 5.46
CA ALA A 107 -14.30 14.56 4.68
C ALA A 107 -13.41 15.43 5.58
N LEU A 108 -12.26 15.87 5.07
CA LEU A 108 -11.33 16.73 5.81
C LEU A 108 -10.85 17.88 4.95
N SER A 109 -10.63 19.03 5.58
CA SER A 109 -9.96 20.17 4.97
C SER A 109 -8.45 19.92 4.83
N GLN A 110 -7.78 20.71 3.98
CA GLN A 110 -6.32 20.60 3.83
C GLN A 110 -5.58 20.93 5.14
N ILE A 111 -6.10 21.84 5.95
CA ILE A 111 -5.49 22.23 7.23
C ILE A 111 -5.54 21.06 8.22
N GLU A 112 -6.69 20.37 8.31
CA GLU A 112 -6.84 19.18 9.15
C GLU A 112 -5.91 18.05 8.68
N LEU A 113 -5.81 17.79 7.37
CA LEU A 113 -4.90 16.80 6.81
C LEU A 113 -3.44 17.11 7.13
N VAL A 114 -3.02 18.36 7.05
CA VAL A 114 -1.66 18.81 7.45
C VAL A 114 -1.44 18.52 8.94
N SER A 115 -2.39 18.88 9.80
CA SER A 115 -2.29 18.68 11.24
C SER A 115 -2.23 17.20 11.63
N ILE A 116 -3.08 16.38 11.02
CA ILE A 116 -3.18 14.94 11.34
C ILE A 116 -1.96 14.18 10.81
N THR A 117 -1.55 14.42 9.56
CA THR A 117 -0.46 13.67 8.93
C THR A 117 0.94 14.13 9.33
N ASP A 118 1.05 15.27 9.99
CA ASP A 118 2.32 15.92 10.34
C ASP A 118 3.22 16.14 9.10
N LYS A 119 2.59 16.47 7.96
CA LYS A 119 3.26 16.77 6.69
C LYS A 119 3.15 18.24 6.37
N SER A 120 4.14 18.77 5.64
CA SER A 120 4.12 20.17 5.22
C SER A 120 2.93 20.45 4.29
N ASN A 121 2.36 21.67 4.42
CA ASN A 121 1.24 22.10 3.60
C ASN A 121 1.48 21.93 2.07
N PRO A 122 2.66 22.31 1.50
CA PRO A 122 2.94 22.05 0.09
C PRO A 122 2.95 20.56 -0.28
N SER A 123 3.41 19.68 0.62
CA SER A 123 3.43 18.23 0.36
C SER A 123 2.02 17.65 0.35
N VAL A 124 1.16 18.05 1.28
CA VAL A 124 -0.26 17.66 1.32
C VAL A 124 -0.98 18.19 0.08
N SER A 125 -0.79 19.47 -0.30
CA SER A 125 -1.40 20.05 -1.49
C SER A 125 -1.06 19.29 -2.77
N ARG A 126 0.23 18.95 -2.97
CA ARG A 126 0.67 18.13 -4.12
C ARG A 126 0.05 16.73 -4.10
N SER A 127 -0.05 16.13 -2.93
CA SER A 127 -0.67 14.80 -2.76
C SER A 127 -2.15 14.83 -3.08
N LEU A 128 -2.88 15.84 -2.62
CA LEU A 128 -4.29 16.04 -2.94
C LEU A 128 -4.50 16.22 -4.44
N LYS A 129 -3.67 17.05 -5.10
CA LYS A 129 -3.72 17.21 -6.56
C LYS A 129 -3.53 15.88 -7.27
N LEU A 130 -2.50 15.11 -6.88
CA LEU A 130 -2.22 13.80 -7.47
C LEU A 130 -3.37 12.80 -7.28
N LEU A 131 -3.98 12.77 -6.09
CA LEU A 131 -5.13 11.90 -5.81
C LEU A 131 -6.37 12.33 -6.60
N MET A 132 -6.59 13.63 -6.81
CA MET A 132 -7.68 14.15 -7.67
C MET A 132 -7.44 13.79 -9.13
N ASP A 133 -6.23 13.95 -9.65
CA ASP A 133 -5.87 13.61 -11.03
C ASP A 133 -6.09 12.11 -11.32
N LYS A 134 -5.89 11.26 -10.29
CA LYS A 134 -6.18 9.82 -10.33
C LYS A 134 -7.64 9.47 -10.04
N LYS A 135 -8.51 10.45 -9.80
CA LYS A 135 -9.94 10.29 -9.49
C LYS A 135 -10.19 9.38 -8.26
N LEU A 136 -9.30 9.45 -7.28
CA LEU A 136 -9.43 8.71 -6.02
C LEU A 136 -10.14 9.52 -4.96
N ILE A 137 -10.01 10.85 -5.02
CA ILE A 137 -10.69 11.79 -4.12
C ILE A 137 -11.47 12.82 -4.92
N ARG A 138 -12.48 13.41 -4.27
CA ARG A 138 -13.16 14.61 -4.73
C ARG A 138 -12.97 15.75 -3.75
N ARG A 139 -13.05 16.96 -4.27
CA ARG A 139 -13.04 18.20 -3.50
C ARG A 139 -14.46 18.73 -3.43
N ASN A 140 -14.96 18.93 -2.23
CA ASN A 140 -16.25 19.58 -1.98
C ASN A 140 -15.97 21.02 -1.53
N TYR A 141 -16.61 21.97 -2.17
CA TYR A 141 -16.48 23.37 -1.81
C TYR A 141 -17.63 23.79 -0.90
N HIS A 142 -17.30 24.12 0.33
CA HIS A 142 -18.22 24.72 1.30
C HIS A 142 -17.55 26.00 1.80
N ALA A 143 -18.04 27.17 1.33
CA ALA A 143 -17.44 28.44 1.73
C ALA A 143 -17.38 28.56 3.27
N PRO A 144 -16.27 29.02 3.87
CA PRO A 144 -15.05 29.51 3.22
C PRO A 144 -14.00 28.40 2.93
N TYR A 145 -14.27 27.14 3.26
CA TYR A 145 -13.28 26.06 3.17
C TYR A 145 -13.66 25.01 2.13
N SER A 146 -12.66 24.27 1.67
CA SER A 146 -12.85 23.08 0.85
C SER A 146 -12.49 21.85 1.67
N THR A 147 -13.29 20.81 1.55
CA THR A 147 -12.99 19.49 2.11
C THR A 147 -12.69 18.48 1.01
N TYR A 148 -12.00 17.43 1.37
CA TYR A 148 -11.59 16.34 0.49
C TYR A 148 -12.08 15.02 1.06
N GLU A 149 -12.59 14.15 0.21
CA GLU A 149 -13.09 12.83 0.59
C GLU A 149 -12.74 11.78 -0.47
N LEU A 150 -12.64 10.53 -0.08
CA LEU A 150 -12.47 9.41 -1.00
C LEU A 150 -13.75 9.16 -1.77
N ILE A 151 -13.66 8.99 -3.10
CA ILE A 151 -14.82 8.73 -3.95
C ILE A 151 -15.43 7.37 -3.66
N ASN A 152 -14.60 6.35 -3.38
CA ASN A 152 -15.05 4.99 -3.08
C ASN A 152 -14.09 4.33 -2.08
N LYS A 153 -14.44 4.40 -0.79
CA LYS A 153 -13.64 3.84 0.31
C LYS A 153 -13.44 2.33 0.17
N SER A 154 -14.49 1.58 -0.16
CA SER A 154 -14.43 0.12 -0.29
C SER A 154 -13.46 -0.31 -1.40
N LYS A 155 -13.46 0.41 -2.52
CA LYS A 155 -12.52 0.15 -3.63
C LYS A 155 -11.07 0.43 -3.22
N ILE A 156 -10.83 1.54 -2.50
CA ILE A 156 -9.49 1.88 -1.99
C ILE A 156 -9.01 0.83 -0.99
N PHE A 157 -9.89 0.37 -0.10
CA PHE A 157 -9.57 -0.68 0.85
C PHE A 157 -9.22 -1.99 0.13
N GLY A 158 -9.99 -2.41 -0.88
CA GLY A 158 -9.67 -3.58 -1.71
C GLY A 158 -8.33 -3.48 -2.45
N TYR A 159 -7.91 -2.27 -2.85
CA TYR A 159 -6.55 -2.07 -3.38
C TYR A 159 -5.47 -2.25 -2.30
N LEU A 160 -5.72 -1.77 -1.08
CA LEU A 160 -4.80 -1.94 0.05
C LEU A 160 -4.65 -3.42 0.44
N GLU A 161 -5.73 -4.18 0.49
CA GLU A 161 -5.69 -5.63 0.76
C GLU A 161 -4.75 -6.37 -0.21
N LYS A 162 -4.84 -6.07 -1.50
CA LYS A 162 -4.02 -6.70 -2.54
C LYS A 162 -2.57 -6.22 -2.56
N THR A 163 -2.34 -4.95 -2.26
CA THR A 163 -1.03 -4.32 -2.48
C THR A 163 -0.24 -4.10 -1.19
N SER A 164 -0.90 -4.09 -0.07
CA SER A 164 -0.33 -3.80 1.24
C SER A 164 -1.11 -4.48 2.36
N PRO A 165 -1.22 -5.82 2.35
CA PRO A 165 -2.07 -6.57 3.30
C PRO A 165 -1.79 -6.22 4.76
N ASN A 166 -0.53 -6.05 5.14
CA ASN A 166 -0.17 -5.65 6.52
C ASN A 166 -0.79 -4.32 6.96
N ILE A 167 -1.09 -3.41 6.02
CA ILE A 167 -1.78 -2.15 6.34
C ILE A 167 -3.28 -2.41 6.51
N ALA A 168 -3.85 -3.25 5.66
CA ALA A 168 -5.26 -3.60 5.74
C ALA A 168 -5.58 -4.37 7.04
N GLU A 169 -4.78 -5.37 7.38
CA GLU A 169 -4.92 -6.17 8.61
C GLU A 169 -4.79 -5.34 9.89
N ASN A 170 -3.88 -4.36 9.89
CA ASN A 170 -3.63 -3.49 11.05
C ASN A 170 -4.32 -2.13 10.93
N PHE A 171 -5.32 -2.01 10.05
CA PHE A 171 -5.99 -0.74 9.78
C PHE A 171 -6.67 -0.17 11.04
N ASP A 172 -7.19 -1.01 11.91
CA ASP A 172 -7.81 -0.60 13.18
C ASP A 172 -6.80 -0.07 14.19
N GLN A 173 -5.52 -0.48 14.07
CA GLN A 173 -4.40 0.04 14.89
C GLN A 173 -3.80 1.34 14.34
N PHE A 174 -4.37 1.87 13.25
CA PHE A 174 -3.89 3.09 12.60
C PHE A 174 -3.87 4.31 13.53
N ASP A 175 -4.74 4.36 14.52
CA ASP A 175 -4.80 5.44 15.52
C ASP A 175 -3.51 5.55 16.35
N LEU A 176 -2.76 4.44 16.50
CA LEU A 176 -1.44 4.45 17.12
C LEU A 176 -0.39 5.17 16.28
N CYS A 177 -0.52 5.13 14.94
CA CYS A 177 0.39 5.80 14.01
C CYS A 177 0.04 7.29 13.82
N TYR A 178 -1.24 7.65 13.99
CA TYR A 178 -1.76 9.00 13.82
C TYR A 178 -2.70 9.37 14.98
N PRO A 179 -2.17 9.52 16.22
CA PRO A 179 -2.99 9.76 17.42
C PRO A 179 -3.86 11.02 17.32
N LYS A 180 -3.45 12.00 16.51
CA LYS A 180 -4.25 13.20 16.26
C LYS A 180 -5.52 12.93 15.45
N ALA A 181 -5.57 11.84 14.68
CA ALA A 181 -6.75 11.48 13.89
C ALA A 181 -7.96 11.18 14.78
N SER A 182 -7.76 10.45 15.88
CA SER A 182 -8.83 10.11 16.83
C SER A 182 -9.45 11.34 17.50
N ILE A 183 -8.68 12.40 17.73
CA ILE A 183 -9.16 13.66 18.34
C ILE A 183 -10.12 14.36 17.36
N PHE A 184 -9.77 14.44 16.07
CA PHE A 184 -10.60 15.10 15.05
C PHE A 184 -11.85 14.29 14.70
N LEU A 185 -11.78 12.95 14.72
CA LEU A 185 -12.90 12.07 14.40
C LEU A 185 -14.01 12.08 15.49
N ASN A 186 -13.65 12.41 16.74
CA ASN A 186 -14.60 12.47 17.87
C ASN A 186 -15.30 13.84 18.01
N VAL A 187 -14.85 14.89 17.34
CA VAL A 187 -15.44 16.23 17.41
C VAL A 187 -16.65 16.39 16.46
N HIS A 188 -16.80 15.50 15.47
CA HIS A 188 -17.87 15.58 14.45
C HIS A 188 -18.96 14.48 14.62
N LYS A 189 -19.06 13.86 15.78
CA LYS A 189 -20.22 13.05 16.22
C LYS A 189 -21.08 13.88 17.15
#